data_60cb754bb2363dfa80fcabdb218098b8
#
_entry.id   60cb754bb2363dfa80fcabdb218098b8
#
_cell.length_a   1.000
_cell.length_b   1.000
_cell.length_c   1.000
_cell.angle_alpha   90.00
_cell.angle_beta   90.00
_cell.angle_gamma   90.00
#
_symmetry.space_group_name_H-M   'P 1'
#
loop_
_entity.id
_entity.type
_entity.pdbx_description
1 polymer ?
#
loop_
_entity_poly.entity_id
_entity_poly.type
_entity_poly.pdbx_seq_one_letter_code
_entity_poly.pdbx_strand_id
1 'polypeptide(L)'
;MKKYKLMKILPYLLVAAICLIIGGGLAFISQCTSADSLRAQGLVYPNVSRVSRLTAVPVTKITYVSAVSNVVKERGKIVYRDDKTGMSLFLVSDGGLDIPILFRDDSSLLSILKEKSDQGQLANEPHYVMAMVDDSDKSKEFLQSIESYVTNKTGQRVFISGTLLNQDKAETYIQSMKLVSYIFFALALAVLGFTAYRYSAMRRFWSQVYQALPELAEDQDLLVSQSQFKSKQLGLYLYRDYLIVLGAKERLIDLSTVLGLNLNNESNNGRLKSRLILYYDCDRYETVKLRPYSEIEGRAFLEGLMAYLEKHYPHILLADERLAI
;
A
#
# COMPACT_ATOMS: atom_id res chain seq x y z
N MET A 1 23.30 15.20 17.30
CA MET A 1 23.33 14.08 16.33
C MET A 1 22.19 13.08 16.50
N LYS A 2 21.91 12.57 17.68
CA LYS A 2 20.75 11.68 17.90
C LYS A 2 19.46 12.31 17.33
N LYS A 3 19.24 13.63 17.61
CA LYS A 3 18.08 14.38 17.13
C LYS A 3 18.01 14.49 15.61
N TYR A 4 19.12 14.77 14.92
CA TYR A 4 19.17 14.88 13.45
C TYR A 4 18.93 13.52 12.75
N LYS A 5 19.56 12.44 13.28
CA LYS A 5 19.35 11.07 12.77
C LYS A 5 17.91 10.63 12.94
N LEU A 6 17.32 10.92 14.11
CA LEU A 6 15.95 10.57 14.42
C LEU A 6 14.96 11.33 13.50
N MET A 7 15.16 12.63 13.29
CA MET A 7 14.28 13.43 12.41
C MET A 7 14.25 12.96 10.96
N LYS A 8 15.35 12.40 10.44
CA LYS A 8 15.37 11.85 9.06
C LYS A 8 14.70 10.49 8.93
N ILE A 9 14.66 9.70 9.99
CA ILE A 9 14.15 8.31 9.98
C ILE A 9 12.69 8.26 10.44
N LEU A 10 12.29 9.17 11.31
CA LEU A 10 10.95 9.22 11.91
C LEU A 10 9.80 9.14 10.89
N PRO A 11 9.81 9.87 9.75
CA PRO A 11 8.75 9.78 8.77
C PRO A 11 8.57 8.37 8.20
N TYR A 12 9.67 7.66 7.93
CA TYR A 12 9.62 6.30 7.40
C TYR A 12 9.08 5.30 8.43
N LEU A 13 9.50 5.45 9.71
CA LEU A 13 8.98 4.62 10.80
C LEU A 13 7.49 4.84 11.00
N LEU A 14 7.02 6.08 10.87
CA LEU A 14 5.59 6.40 10.95
C LEU A 14 4.80 5.75 9.81
N VAL A 15 5.31 5.81 8.58
CA VAL A 15 4.68 5.14 7.43
C VAL A 15 4.64 3.62 7.64
N ALA A 16 5.73 3.02 8.10
CA ALA A 16 5.77 1.58 8.39
C ALA A 16 4.75 1.20 9.49
N ALA A 17 4.64 2.01 10.56
CA ALA A 17 3.68 1.79 11.62
C ALA A 17 2.23 1.87 11.12
N ILE A 18 1.90 2.86 10.28
CA ILE A 18 0.58 2.99 9.66
C ILE A 18 0.26 1.74 8.80
N CYS A 19 1.21 1.30 7.96
CA CYS A 19 1.03 0.10 7.15
C CYS A 19 0.80 -1.16 8.01
N LEU A 20 1.53 -1.30 9.13
CA LEU A 20 1.33 -2.42 10.06
C LEU A 20 -0.03 -2.37 10.75
N ILE A 21 -0.50 -1.19 11.16
CA ILE A 21 -1.82 -1.02 11.79
C ILE A 21 -2.93 -1.37 10.79
N ILE A 22 -2.87 -0.85 9.57
CA ILE A 22 -3.87 -1.15 8.53
C ILE A 22 -3.84 -2.63 8.16
N GLY A 23 -2.65 -3.18 7.87
CA GLY A 23 -2.49 -4.59 7.52
C GLY A 23 -2.95 -5.51 8.65
N GLY A 24 -2.57 -5.23 9.90
CA GLY A 24 -2.99 -5.96 11.08
C GLY A 24 -4.50 -5.90 11.32
N GLY A 25 -5.11 -4.72 11.17
CA GLY A 25 -6.56 -4.55 11.27
C GLY A 25 -7.33 -5.36 10.23
N LEU A 26 -6.91 -5.33 8.97
CA LEU A 26 -7.51 -6.12 7.89
C LEU A 26 -7.32 -7.62 8.10
N ALA A 27 -6.14 -8.06 8.52
CA ALA A 27 -5.87 -9.45 8.86
C ALA A 27 -6.78 -9.93 10.00
N PHE A 28 -6.88 -9.15 11.06
CA PHE A 28 -7.75 -9.45 12.21
C PHE A 28 -9.21 -9.56 11.78
N ILE A 29 -9.74 -8.57 11.06
CA ILE A 29 -11.11 -8.61 10.54
C ILE A 29 -11.33 -9.86 9.69
N SER A 30 -10.42 -10.15 8.75
CA SER A 30 -10.56 -11.33 7.87
C SER A 30 -10.50 -12.67 8.59
N GLN A 31 -9.77 -12.75 9.69
CA GLN A 31 -9.72 -13.97 10.53
C GLN A 31 -10.94 -14.11 11.43
N CYS A 32 -11.44 -13.00 11.95
CA CYS A 32 -12.62 -12.99 12.82
C CYS A 32 -13.95 -13.06 12.07
N THR A 33 -13.93 -12.87 10.73
CA THR A 33 -15.16 -12.94 9.93
C THR A 33 -15.39 -14.37 9.45
N SER A 34 -16.28 -15.08 10.15
CA SER A 34 -16.76 -16.41 9.81
C SER A 34 -18.27 -16.46 10.00
N ALA A 35 -18.94 -17.51 9.50
CA ALA A 35 -20.37 -17.69 9.70
C ALA A 35 -20.74 -17.74 11.19
N ASP A 36 -19.93 -18.42 12.01
CA ASP A 36 -20.14 -18.51 13.45
C ASP A 36 -19.94 -17.16 14.17
N SER A 37 -18.93 -16.39 13.75
CA SER A 37 -18.70 -15.06 14.28
C SER A 37 -19.84 -14.10 13.94
N LEU A 38 -20.33 -14.13 12.70
CA LEU A 38 -21.48 -13.33 12.28
C LEU A 38 -22.74 -13.71 13.05
N ARG A 39 -22.94 -15.02 13.27
CA ARG A 39 -24.02 -15.52 14.13
C ARG A 39 -23.90 -15.00 15.56
N ALA A 40 -22.73 -15.08 16.16
CA ALA A 40 -22.49 -14.59 17.53
C ALA A 40 -22.74 -13.09 17.67
N GLN A 41 -22.54 -12.30 16.59
CA GLN A 41 -22.82 -10.88 16.51
C GLN A 41 -24.32 -10.57 16.22
N GLY A 42 -25.17 -11.57 16.04
CA GLY A 42 -26.57 -11.40 15.68
C GLY A 42 -26.80 -11.04 14.21
N LEU A 43 -25.77 -11.12 13.37
CA LEU A 43 -25.86 -10.85 11.93
C LEU A 43 -26.35 -12.09 11.17
N VAL A 44 -27.56 -12.54 11.53
CA VAL A 44 -28.20 -13.73 10.96
C VAL A 44 -29.35 -13.29 10.05
N TYR A 45 -29.38 -13.81 8.82
CA TYR A 45 -30.49 -13.57 7.88
C TYR A 45 -31.79 -14.22 8.42
N PRO A 46 -32.98 -13.59 8.31
CA PRO A 46 -33.28 -12.32 7.61
C PRO A 46 -33.14 -11.04 8.50
N ASN A 47 -32.73 -11.15 9.75
CA ASN A 47 -32.72 -10.06 10.70
C ASN A 47 -31.55 -9.07 10.54
N VAL A 48 -30.90 -9.06 9.36
CA VAL A 48 -29.75 -8.22 9.11
C VAL A 48 -30.18 -6.78 8.84
N SER A 49 -29.63 -5.85 9.59
CA SER A 49 -29.75 -4.42 9.27
C SER A 49 -29.10 -4.14 7.89
N ARG A 50 -29.68 -3.23 7.09
CA ARG A 50 -29.20 -2.85 5.75
C ARG A 50 -27.72 -2.40 5.69
N VAL A 51 -27.07 -2.22 6.82
CA VAL A 51 -25.69 -1.75 6.93
C VAL A 51 -24.66 -2.87 6.74
N SER A 52 -25.00 -4.11 7.06
CA SER A 52 -24.09 -5.24 6.88
C SER A 52 -24.44 -6.02 5.63
N ARG A 53 -23.53 -6.03 4.65
CA ARG A 53 -23.70 -6.85 3.43
C ARG A 53 -23.36 -8.32 3.66
N LEU A 54 -22.57 -8.63 4.71
CA LEU A 54 -22.22 -10.00 5.11
C LEU A 54 -23.17 -10.48 6.18
N THR A 55 -23.67 -11.70 6.01
CA THR A 55 -24.62 -12.33 6.93
C THR A 55 -24.33 -13.82 7.09
N ALA A 56 -24.67 -14.37 8.25
CA ALA A 56 -24.74 -15.81 8.46
C ALA A 56 -26.14 -16.28 8.07
N VAL A 57 -26.23 -17.33 7.28
CA VAL A 57 -27.47 -17.93 6.81
C VAL A 57 -27.62 -19.32 7.42
N PRO A 58 -28.67 -19.59 8.20
CA PRO A 58 -28.94 -20.93 8.69
C PRO A 58 -29.43 -21.81 7.55
N VAL A 59 -28.88 -23.01 7.42
CA VAL A 59 -29.22 -23.99 6.40
C VAL A 59 -29.70 -25.22 7.08
N THR A 60 -31.01 -25.45 7.04
CA THR A 60 -31.66 -26.69 7.54
C THR A 60 -31.97 -27.66 6.41
N LYS A 61 -32.11 -27.15 5.18
CA LYS A 61 -32.32 -27.90 3.96
C LYS A 61 -31.71 -27.18 2.78
N ILE A 62 -31.18 -27.92 1.81
CA ILE A 62 -30.64 -27.38 0.57
C ILE A 62 -31.30 -28.09 -0.62
N THR A 63 -31.79 -27.29 -1.59
CA THR A 63 -32.44 -27.80 -2.79
C THR A 63 -31.81 -27.14 -4.02
N TYR A 64 -31.32 -27.96 -4.94
CA TYR A 64 -30.78 -27.46 -6.21
C TYR A 64 -31.92 -26.93 -7.10
N VAL A 65 -31.74 -25.75 -7.66
CA VAL A 65 -32.69 -25.12 -8.59
C VAL A 65 -32.21 -25.19 -10.03
N SER A 66 -31.07 -24.58 -10.31
CA SER A 66 -30.50 -24.53 -11.67
C SER A 66 -29.03 -24.08 -11.64
N ALA A 67 -28.29 -24.42 -12.70
CA ALA A 67 -27.05 -23.74 -12.99
C ALA A 67 -27.33 -22.27 -13.43
N VAL A 68 -26.47 -21.36 -13.02
CA VAL A 68 -26.60 -19.95 -13.42
C VAL A 68 -25.86 -19.79 -14.74
N SER A 69 -26.63 -19.47 -15.80
CA SER A 69 -26.08 -19.02 -17.06
C SER A 69 -25.89 -17.50 -17.06
N ASN A 70 -24.91 -17.00 -17.82
CA ASN A 70 -24.74 -15.55 -17.97
C ASN A 70 -25.98 -14.93 -18.61
N VAL A 71 -26.65 -14.07 -17.86
CA VAL A 71 -27.77 -13.30 -18.35
C VAL A 71 -27.23 -12.09 -19.09
N VAL A 72 -27.32 -12.11 -20.43
CA VAL A 72 -26.90 -10.99 -21.27
C VAL A 72 -28.14 -10.29 -21.80
N LYS A 73 -28.22 -8.98 -21.62
CA LYS A 73 -29.31 -8.16 -22.20
C LYS A 73 -28.96 -7.80 -23.65
N GLU A 74 -29.43 -8.57 -24.60
CA GLU A 74 -29.29 -8.25 -26.02
C GLU A 74 -30.59 -7.63 -26.56
N ARG A 75 -30.49 -6.42 -27.13
CA ARG A 75 -31.61 -5.67 -27.78
C ARG A 75 -32.89 -5.58 -26.93
N GLY A 76 -32.74 -5.40 -25.62
CA GLY A 76 -33.86 -5.26 -24.70
C GLY A 76 -34.54 -6.58 -24.30
N LYS A 77 -34.08 -7.73 -24.78
CA LYS A 77 -34.49 -9.06 -24.33
C LYS A 77 -33.41 -9.70 -23.46
N ILE A 78 -33.83 -10.40 -22.42
CA ILE A 78 -32.98 -11.21 -21.59
C ILE A 78 -32.66 -12.49 -22.39
N VAL A 79 -31.39 -12.65 -22.76
CA VAL A 79 -30.90 -13.84 -23.44
C VAL A 79 -30.00 -14.61 -22.47
N TYR A 80 -30.37 -15.85 -22.21
CA TYR A 80 -29.51 -16.76 -21.43
C TYR A 80 -28.44 -17.31 -22.36
N ARG A 81 -27.16 -16.99 -22.15
CA ARG A 81 -26.05 -17.66 -22.81
C ARG A 81 -25.61 -18.84 -21.98
N ASP A 82 -25.38 -19.95 -22.63
CA ASP A 82 -24.92 -21.22 -22.03
C ASP A 82 -23.47 -21.22 -21.52
N ASP A 83 -22.84 -20.04 -21.37
CA ASP A 83 -21.52 -19.91 -20.75
C ASP A 83 -21.65 -20.28 -19.27
N LYS A 84 -21.29 -21.50 -18.93
CA LYS A 84 -21.29 -22.00 -17.56
C LYS A 84 -20.47 -21.05 -16.69
N THR A 85 -21.13 -20.31 -15.82
CA THR A 85 -20.46 -19.43 -14.84
C THR A 85 -19.73 -20.22 -13.76
N GLY A 86 -19.87 -21.54 -13.72
CA GLY A 86 -19.41 -22.39 -12.63
C GLY A 86 -20.15 -22.10 -11.31
N MET A 87 -21.34 -21.50 -11.41
CA MET A 87 -22.20 -21.18 -10.26
C MET A 87 -23.56 -21.84 -10.41
N SER A 88 -24.08 -22.33 -9.30
CA SER A 88 -25.43 -22.90 -9.20
C SER A 88 -26.25 -22.18 -8.13
N LEU A 89 -27.56 -22.08 -8.41
CA LEU A 89 -28.53 -21.56 -7.48
C LEU A 89 -29.12 -22.70 -6.65
N PHE A 90 -29.14 -22.48 -5.36
CA PHE A 90 -29.80 -23.34 -4.40
C PHE A 90 -30.82 -22.54 -3.59
N LEU A 91 -31.92 -23.20 -3.24
CA LEU A 91 -32.81 -22.75 -2.18
C LEU A 91 -32.36 -23.41 -0.87
N VAL A 92 -32.05 -22.59 0.13
CA VAL A 92 -31.77 -23.08 1.49
C VAL A 92 -32.94 -22.67 2.37
N SER A 93 -33.38 -23.57 3.22
CA SER A 93 -34.48 -23.31 4.15
C SER A 93 -33.94 -23.10 5.55
N ASP A 94 -34.53 -22.16 6.29
CA ASP A 94 -34.28 -21.96 7.73
C ASP A 94 -35.39 -22.57 8.63
N GLY A 95 -36.28 -23.35 8.02
CA GLY A 95 -37.45 -23.95 8.68
C GLY A 95 -38.78 -23.27 8.35
N GLY A 96 -38.77 -22.16 7.60
CA GLY A 96 -40.02 -21.49 7.24
C GLY A 96 -39.94 -20.62 5.97
N LEU A 97 -38.72 -20.22 5.58
CA LEU A 97 -38.49 -19.37 4.41
C LEU A 97 -37.44 -20.01 3.50
N ASP A 98 -37.74 -20.05 2.22
CA ASP A 98 -36.76 -20.47 1.21
C ASP A 98 -35.92 -19.28 0.75
N ILE A 99 -34.62 -19.39 0.98
CA ILE A 99 -33.64 -18.33 0.73
C ILE A 99 -32.80 -18.71 -0.50
N PRO A 100 -32.80 -17.92 -1.58
CA PRO A 100 -31.99 -18.21 -2.75
C PRO A 100 -30.53 -17.84 -2.49
N ILE A 101 -29.62 -18.82 -2.63
CA ILE A 101 -28.18 -18.65 -2.46
C ILE A 101 -27.44 -19.14 -3.70
N LEU A 102 -26.48 -18.35 -4.17
CA LEU A 102 -25.54 -18.74 -5.20
C LEU A 102 -24.30 -19.36 -4.58
N PHE A 103 -23.92 -20.55 -5.05
CA PHE A 103 -22.69 -21.24 -4.72
C PHE A 103 -21.87 -21.49 -5.98
N ARG A 104 -20.56 -21.51 -5.84
CA ARG A 104 -19.70 -22.08 -6.87
C ARG A 104 -19.84 -23.59 -6.92
N ASP A 105 -19.83 -24.15 -8.13
CA ASP A 105 -20.02 -25.59 -8.34
C ASP A 105 -18.87 -26.43 -7.73
N ASP A 106 -17.66 -25.84 -7.64
CA ASP A 106 -16.44 -26.44 -7.06
C ASP A 106 -16.26 -26.10 -5.56
N SER A 107 -17.26 -25.49 -4.91
CA SER A 107 -17.17 -25.14 -3.50
C SER A 107 -17.14 -26.38 -2.60
N SER A 108 -16.10 -26.48 -1.77
CA SER A 108 -16.01 -27.52 -0.75
C SER A 108 -17.14 -27.44 0.27
N LEU A 109 -17.59 -26.23 0.59
CA LEU A 109 -18.73 -25.99 1.48
C LEU A 109 -20.03 -26.56 0.89
N LEU A 110 -20.26 -26.37 -0.41
CA LEU A 110 -21.41 -26.95 -1.09
C LEU A 110 -21.41 -28.46 -1.04
N SER A 111 -20.26 -29.12 -1.19
CA SER A 111 -20.11 -30.56 -1.08
C SER A 111 -20.45 -31.06 0.33
N ILE A 112 -19.98 -30.36 1.37
CA ILE A 112 -20.30 -30.67 2.77
C ILE A 112 -21.80 -30.51 3.05
N LEU A 113 -22.42 -29.45 2.55
CA LEU A 113 -23.86 -29.21 2.73
C LEU A 113 -24.71 -30.30 2.06
N LYS A 114 -24.34 -30.73 0.86
CA LYS A 114 -25.02 -31.82 0.14
C LYS A 114 -24.91 -33.12 0.92
N GLU A 115 -23.70 -33.48 1.35
CA GLU A 115 -23.49 -34.70 2.15
C GLU A 115 -24.31 -34.68 3.44
N LYS A 116 -24.28 -33.62 4.22
CA LYS A 116 -25.10 -33.43 5.42
C LYS A 116 -26.59 -33.45 5.14
N SER A 117 -27.04 -32.93 4.01
CA SER A 117 -28.44 -32.96 3.58
C SER A 117 -28.88 -34.38 3.27
N ASP A 118 -28.06 -35.15 2.54
CA ASP A 118 -28.35 -36.53 2.17
C ASP A 118 -28.41 -37.45 3.40
N GLN A 119 -27.63 -37.11 4.42
CA GLN A 119 -27.62 -37.79 5.71
C GLN A 119 -28.74 -37.34 6.67
N GLY A 120 -29.54 -36.33 6.28
CA GLY A 120 -30.60 -35.76 7.11
C GLY A 120 -30.12 -34.96 8.33
N GLN A 121 -28.83 -34.64 8.40
CA GLN A 121 -28.22 -34.00 9.57
C GLN A 121 -28.57 -32.50 9.65
N LEU A 122 -28.77 -31.84 8.53
CA LEU A 122 -29.08 -30.39 8.49
C LEU A 122 -30.40 -30.02 9.17
N ALA A 123 -31.37 -30.94 9.19
CA ALA A 123 -32.65 -30.71 9.85
C ALA A 123 -32.54 -30.66 11.36
N ASN A 124 -31.60 -31.41 11.92
CA ASN A 124 -31.40 -31.51 13.37
C ASN A 124 -30.39 -30.49 13.90
N GLU A 125 -29.39 -30.17 13.09
CA GLU A 125 -28.34 -29.22 13.43
C GLU A 125 -28.09 -28.26 12.23
N PRO A 126 -28.67 -27.06 12.27
CA PRO A 126 -28.49 -26.08 11.19
C PRO A 126 -27.02 -25.72 10.95
N HIS A 127 -26.58 -25.81 9.73
CA HIS A 127 -25.25 -25.36 9.35
C HIS A 127 -25.30 -23.85 8.91
N TYR A 128 -24.41 -23.05 9.47
CA TYR A 128 -24.38 -21.63 9.12
C TYR A 128 -23.42 -21.36 7.97
N VAL A 129 -23.91 -20.66 6.95
CA VAL A 129 -23.15 -20.29 5.77
C VAL A 129 -22.98 -18.79 5.74
N MET A 130 -21.78 -18.33 5.47
CA MET A 130 -21.53 -16.91 5.24
C MET A 130 -21.91 -16.55 3.80
N ALA A 131 -22.73 -15.54 3.65
CA ALA A 131 -23.13 -15.03 2.34
C ALA A 131 -23.16 -13.50 2.32
N MET A 132 -23.08 -12.93 1.13
CA MET A 132 -23.22 -11.50 0.89
C MET A 132 -24.55 -11.22 0.21
N VAL A 133 -25.23 -10.20 0.67
CA VAL A 133 -26.45 -9.68 0.03
C VAL A 133 -26.13 -9.12 -1.35
N ASP A 134 -26.79 -9.63 -2.38
CA ASP A 134 -26.72 -9.11 -3.74
C ASP A 134 -28.01 -8.38 -4.09
N ASP A 135 -28.00 -7.07 -3.94
CA ASP A 135 -29.13 -6.16 -4.16
C ASP A 135 -29.09 -5.47 -5.54
N SER A 136 -28.27 -5.97 -6.45
CA SER A 136 -28.16 -5.45 -7.80
C SER A 136 -29.50 -5.62 -8.58
N ASP A 137 -29.77 -4.72 -9.52
CA ASP A 137 -30.98 -4.83 -10.34
C ASP A 137 -31.04 -6.13 -11.15
N LYS A 138 -29.86 -6.64 -11.56
CA LYS A 138 -29.73 -7.95 -12.21
C LYS A 138 -30.21 -9.09 -11.29
N SER A 139 -29.87 -9.01 -10.01
CA SER A 139 -30.28 -10.01 -9.02
C SER A 139 -31.78 -9.99 -8.78
N LYS A 140 -32.42 -8.82 -8.81
CA LYS A 140 -33.88 -8.70 -8.69
C LYS A 140 -34.61 -9.27 -9.91
N GLU A 141 -34.14 -8.93 -11.14
CA GLU A 141 -34.68 -9.51 -12.38
C GLU A 141 -34.53 -11.03 -12.40
N PHE A 142 -33.40 -11.54 -11.91
CA PHE A 142 -33.10 -12.97 -11.79
C PHE A 142 -34.04 -13.66 -10.80
N LEU A 143 -34.27 -13.08 -9.62
CA LEU A 143 -35.23 -13.63 -8.63
C LEU A 143 -36.64 -13.74 -9.16
N GLN A 144 -37.14 -12.75 -9.89
CA GLN A 144 -38.46 -12.80 -10.50
C GLN A 144 -38.58 -13.93 -11.54
N SER A 145 -37.52 -14.16 -12.31
CA SER A 145 -37.50 -15.27 -13.27
C SER A 145 -37.50 -16.64 -12.59
N ILE A 146 -36.81 -16.77 -11.44
CA ILE A 146 -36.75 -18.01 -10.66
C ILE A 146 -38.12 -18.30 -10.02
N GLU A 147 -38.77 -17.31 -9.41
CA GLU A 147 -40.07 -17.50 -8.79
C GLU A 147 -41.07 -18.05 -9.80
N SER A 148 -41.07 -17.48 -11.02
CA SER A 148 -41.87 -17.97 -12.13
C SER A 148 -41.50 -19.39 -12.55
N TYR A 149 -40.22 -19.71 -12.66
CA TYR A 149 -39.71 -21.03 -13.04
C TYR A 149 -40.09 -22.11 -12.01
N VAL A 150 -39.85 -21.84 -10.73
CA VAL A 150 -40.10 -22.79 -9.64
C VAL A 150 -41.62 -23.04 -9.51
N THR A 151 -42.42 -21.97 -9.57
CA THR A 151 -43.90 -22.07 -9.54
C THR A 151 -44.45 -22.92 -10.69
N ASN A 152 -43.93 -22.70 -11.90
CA ASN A 152 -44.35 -23.49 -13.08
C ASN A 152 -43.92 -24.95 -12.99
N LYS A 153 -42.75 -25.24 -12.41
CA LYS A 153 -42.23 -26.63 -12.31
C LYS A 153 -42.85 -27.43 -11.20
N THR A 154 -43.18 -26.80 -10.08
CA THR A 154 -43.69 -27.48 -8.89
C THR A 154 -45.21 -27.44 -8.78
N GLY A 155 -45.88 -26.55 -9.51
CA GLY A 155 -47.31 -26.29 -9.34
C GLY A 155 -47.66 -25.64 -8.00
N GLN A 156 -46.69 -25.39 -7.14
CA GLN A 156 -46.87 -24.74 -5.85
C GLN A 156 -46.25 -23.34 -5.86
N ARG A 157 -46.93 -22.39 -5.28
CA ARG A 157 -46.42 -21.05 -5.09
C ARG A 157 -45.34 -21.09 -3.99
N VAL A 158 -44.11 -20.93 -4.38
CA VAL A 158 -42.95 -20.92 -3.44
C VAL A 158 -42.70 -19.47 -3.07
N PHE A 159 -42.76 -19.18 -1.77
CA PHE A 159 -42.35 -17.86 -1.25
C PHE A 159 -40.83 -17.81 -1.16
N ILE A 160 -40.22 -17.21 -2.17
CA ILE A 160 -38.79 -16.97 -2.21
C ILE A 160 -38.50 -15.62 -1.54
N SER A 161 -37.50 -15.53 -0.71
CA SER A 161 -37.06 -14.24 -0.14
C SER A 161 -36.72 -13.28 -1.29
N GLY A 162 -37.16 -12.02 -1.20
CA GLY A 162 -36.87 -11.01 -2.21
C GLY A 162 -35.40 -10.60 -2.34
N THR A 163 -34.48 -11.38 -1.74
CA THR A 163 -33.05 -11.06 -1.67
C THR A 163 -32.23 -12.24 -2.14
N LEU A 164 -31.38 -12.03 -3.12
CA LEU A 164 -30.40 -13.03 -3.55
C LEU A 164 -29.17 -12.93 -2.67
N LEU A 165 -28.72 -14.07 -2.18
CA LEU A 165 -27.48 -14.18 -1.43
C LEU A 165 -26.40 -14.84 -2.28
N ASN A 166 -25.14 -14.45 -2.08
CA ASN A 166 -24.01 -14.92 -2.84
C ASN A 166 -22.87 -15.32 -1.90
N GLN A 167 -22.60 -16.61 -1.81
CA GLN A 167 -21.56 -17.17 -0.96
C GLN A 167 -20.18 -16.92 -1.57
N ASP A 168 -20.02 -17.05 -2.88
CA ASP A 168 -18.74 -16.82 -3.57
C ASP A 168 -18.27 -15.36 -3.42
N LYS A 169 -19.18 -14.39 -3.51
CA LYS A 169 -18.86 -12.98 -3.25
C LYS A 169 -18.38 -12.76 -1.81
N ALA A 170 -18.96 -13.45 -0.84
CA ALA A 170 -18.54 -13.35 0.55
C ALA A 170 -17.12 -13.91 0.74
N GLU A 171 -16.83 -15.09 0.19
CA GLU A 171 -15.47 -15.66 0.23
C GLU A 171 -14.45 -14.80 -0.48
N THR A 172 -14.76 -14.34 -1.70
CA THR A 172 -13.89 -13.45 -2.48
C THR A 172 -13.60 -12.15 -1.74
N TYR A 173 -14.58 -11.59 -1.05
CA TYR A 173 -14.40 -10.39 -0.23
C TYR A 173 -13.39 -10.63 0.91
N ILE A 174 -13.51 -11.73 1.63
CA ILE A 174 -12.59 -12.09 2.71
C ILE A 174 -11.19 -12.39 2.17
N GLN A 175 -11.08 -13.11 1.05
CA GLN A 175 -9.80 -13.36 0.39
C GLN A 175 -9.13 -12.06 -0.07
N SER A 176 -9.91 -11.13 -0.62
CA SER A 176 -9.41 -9.81 -1.01
C SER A 176 -8.86 -9.03 0.18
N MET A 177 -9.54 -9.06 1.33
CA MET A 177 -9.04 -8.43 2.56
C MET A 177 -7.71 -9.04 3.02
N LYS A 178 -7.57 -10.37 2.95
CA LYS A 178 -6.31 -11.06 3.26
C LYS A 178 -5.20 -10.64 2.32
N LEU A 179 -5.46 -10.59 1.01
CA LEU A 179 -4.49 -10.17 0.01
C LEU A 179 -4.02 -8.73 0.26
N VAL A 180 -4.95 -7.81 0.48
CA VAL A 180 -4.63 -6.41 0.79
C VAL A 180 -3.81 -6.30 2.07
N SER A 181 -4.14 -7.08 3.10
CA SER A 181 -3.36 -7.15 4.33
C SER A 181 -1.90 -7.57 4.07
N TYR A 182 -1.66 -8.60 3.25
CA TYR A 182 -0.30 -9.02 2.88
C TYR A 182 0.46 -7.95 2.11
N ILE A 183 -0.20 -7.19 1.23
CA ILE A 183 0.41 -6.06 0.52
C ILE A 183 0.89 -5.00 1.53
N PHE A 184 0.08 -4.65 2.53
CA PHE A 184 0.48 -3.69 3.56
C PHE A 184 1.64 -4.20 4.42
N PHE A 185 1.70 -5.49 4.77
CA PHE A 185 2.83 -6.07 5.47
C PHE A 185 4.11 -6.05 4.63
N ALA A 186 4.02 -6.41 3.34
CA ALA A 186 5.16 -6.35 2.43
C ALA A 186 5.69 -4.92 2.27
N LEU A 187 4.79 -3.93 2.15
CA LEU A 187 5.15 -2.52 2.10
C LEU A 187 5.83 -2.05 3.39
N ALA A 188 5.30 -2.43 4.55
CA ALA A 188 5.91 -2.11 5.84
C ALA A 188 7.34 -2.67 5.95
N LEU A 189 7.55 -3.93 5.55
CA LEU A 189 8.87 -4.56 5.53
C LEU A 189 9.83 -3.84 4.57
N ALA A 190 9.38 -3.47 3.38
CA ALA A 190 10.18 -2.71 2.42
C ALA A 190 10.61 -1.35 2.99
N VAL A 191 9.69 -0.61 3.63
CA VAL A 191 9.98 0.67 4.27
C VAL A 191 10.95 0.51 5.43
N LEU A 192 10.79 -0.53 6.26
CA LEU A 192 11.72 -0.83 7.36
C LEU A 192 13.12 -1.19 6.84
N GLY A 193 13.20 -2.03 5.81
CA GLY A 193 14.47 -2.38 5.14
C GLY A 193 15.17 -1.16 4.57
N PHE A 194 14.44 -0.29 3.86
CA PHE A 194 14.97 0.98 3.37
C PHE A 194 15.47 1.89 4.51
N THR A 195 14.71 1.96 5.60
CA THR A 195 15.08 2.74 6.79
C THR A 195 16.36 2.23 7.42
N ALA A 196 16.50 0.92 7.57
CA ALA A 196 17.71 0.29 8.09
C ALA A 196 18.92 0.55 7.18
N TYR A 197 18.73 0.43 5.85
CA TYR A 197 19.78 0.78 4.88
C TYR A 197 20.22 2.24 5.01
N ARG A 198 19.28 3.18 5.05
CA ARG A 198 19.57 4.61 5.21
C ARG A 198 20.25 4.91 6.53
N TYR A 199 19.84 4.27 7.62
CA TYR A 199 20.48 4.41 8.93
C TYR A 199 21.94 3.92 8.89
N SER A 200 22.19 2.76 8.28
CA SER A 200 23.55 2.21 8.15
C SER A 200 24.45 3.10 7.29
N ALA A 201 23.92 3.64 6.17
CA ALA A 201 24.65 4.57 5.32
C ALA A 201 25.02 5.85 6.08
N MET A 202 24.07 6.42 6.82
CA MET A 202 24.30 7.61 7.63
C MET A 202 25.28 7.35 8.79
N ARG A 203 25.24 6.16 9.40
CA ARG A 203 26.22 5.76 10.44
C ARG A 203 27.63 5.69 9.87
N ARG A 204 27.81 5.08 8.69
CA ARG A 204 29.13 5.01 8.01
C ARG A 204 29.66 6.40 7.67
N PHE A 205 28.82 7.27 7.10
CA PHE A 205 29.20 8.65 6.81
C PHE A 205 29.70 9.38 8.06
N TRP A 206 28.97 9.36 9.17
CA TRP A 206 29.40 10.03 10.39
C TRP A 206 30.64 9.38 11.01
N SER A 207 30.84 8.08 10.84
CA SER A 207 32.10 7.43 11.25
C SER A 207 33.29 7.99 10.46
N GLN A 208 33.14 8.21 9.15
CA GLN A 208 34.16 8.84 8.32
C GLN A 208 34.45 10.29 8.76
N VAL A 209 33.38 11.06 9.03
CA VAL A 209 33.51 12.44 9.52
C VAL A 209 34.28 12.47 10.84
N TYR A 210 34.01 11.58 11.79
CA TYR A 210 34.69 11.55 13.08
C TYR A 210 36.12 11.02 13.00
N GLN A 211 36.45 10.21 12.00
CA GLN A 211 37.84 9.80 11.75
C GLN A 211 38.66 10.98 11.19
N ALA A 212 38.06 11.78 10.29
CA ALA A 212 38.72 12.94 9.70
C ALA A 212 38.76 14.16 10.66
N LEU A 213 37.71 14.33 11.46
CA LEU A 213 37.45 15.48 12.32
C LEU A 213 37.02 15.00 13.72
N PRO A 214 37.94 14.52 14.57
CA PRO A 214 37.62 13.93 15.86
C PRO A 214 36.84 14.86 16.81
N GLU A 215 37.08 16.16 16.74
CA GLU A 215 36.41 17.17 17.57
C GLU A 215 34.89 17.23 17.31
N LEU A 216 34.44 16.88 16.11
CA LEU A 216 33.02 16.79 15.81
C LEU A 216 32.35 15.55 16.46
N ALA A 217 33.12 14.59 16.94
CA ALA A 217 32.57 13.49 17.71
C ALA A 217 32.19 13.92 19.14
N GLU A 218 32.97 14.85 19.72
CA GLU A 218 32.73 15.40 21.04
C GLU A 218 31.62 16.47 21.02
N ASP A 219 31.73 17.41 20.10
CA ASP A 219 30.72 18.47 19.91
C ASP A 219 30.39 18.70 18.43
N GLN A 220 29.20 18.30 18.04
CA GLN A 220 28.71 18.49 16.66
C GLN A 220 28.21 19.89 16.37
N ASP A 221 27.90 20.67 17.37
CA ASP A 221 27.48 22.06 17.18
C ASP A 221 28.65 22.91 16.66
N LEU A 222 29.90 22.44 16.81
CA LEU A 222 31.08 23.01 16.16
C LEU A 222 30.93 23.06 14.63
N LEU A 223 30.32 22.08 14.01
CA LEU A 223 30.07 22.11 12.58
C LEU A 223 29.23 23.31 12.17
N VAL A 224 28.26 23.72 12.98
CA VAL A 224 27.42 24.88 12.69
C VAL A 224 28.06 26.18 13.15
N SER A 225 28.74 26.20 14.29
CA SER A 225 29.31 27.42 14.86
C SER A 225 30.63 27.84 14.22
N GLN A 226 31.49 26.88 13.85
CA GLN A 226 32.86 27.15 13.38
C GLN A 226 33.07 26.90 11.87
N SER A 227 32.05 26.49 11.09
CA SER A 227 32.20 26.40 9.64
C SER A 227 32.50 27.76 9.04
N GLN A 228 33.54 27.82 8.21
CA GLN A 228 33.95 29.02 7.46
C GLN A 228 32.87 29.44 6.48
N PHE A 229 32.20 28.46 5.89
CA PHE A 229 31.08 28.67 4.99
C PHE A 229 29.94 27.68 5.29
N LYS A 230 28.70 28.15 5.41
CA LYS A 230 27.59 27.27 5.82
C LYS A 230 26.25 27.67 5.24
N SER A 231 25.49 26.69 4.78
CA SER A 231 24.07 26.80 4.47
C SER A 231 23.31 25.60 5.01
N LYS A 232 22.47 25.83 6.03
CA LYS A 232 21.60 24.80 6.58
C LYS A 232 20.57 24.33 5.53
N GLN A 233 20.10 25.23 4.69
CA GLN A 233 19.09 24.97 3.67
C GLN A 233 19.64 24.04 2.59
N LEU A 234 20.78 24.35 2.01
CA LEU A 234 21.48 23.51 1.04
C LEU A 234 22.09 22.26 1.71
N GLY A 235 22.24 22.27 3.03
CA GLY A 235 22.89 21.21 3.78
C GLY A 235 24.40 21.16 3.52
N LEU A 236 25.04 22.31 3.33
CA LEU A 236 26.42 22.42 2.91
C LEU A 236 27.22 23.18 3.98
N TYR A 237 28.35 22.60 4.38
CA TYR A 237 29.23 23.14 5.41
C TYR A 237 30.69 22.97 4.99
N LEU A 238 31.45 24.06 5.01
CA LEU A 238 32.89 24.03 4.86
C LEU A 238 33.52 24.17 6.25
N TYR A 239 34.13 23.10 6.70
CA TYR A 239 34.75 23.02 8.03
C TYR A 239 36.20 22.56 7.89
N ARG A 240 37.16 23.42 8.21
CA ARG A 240 38.57 23.25 7.86
C ARG A 240 38.72 23.00 6.35
N ASP A 241 39.46 21.97 5.96
CA ASP A 241 39.66 21.58 4.55
C ASP A 241 38.62 20.58 4.03
N TYR A 242 37.50 20.39 4.78
CA TYR A 242 36.46 19.45 4.40
C TYR A 242 35.15 20.14 4.02
N LEU A 243 34.65 19.78 2.84
CA LEU A 243 33.30 20.14 2.42
C LEU A 243 32.34 19.00 2.81
N ILE A 244 31.47 19.28 3.77
CA ILE A 244 30.51 18.35 4.33
C ILE A 244 29.15 18.64 3.71
N VAL A 245 28.62 17.67 2.96
CA VAL A 245 27.31 17.80 2.30
C VAL A 245 26.32 16.89 3.01
N LEU A 246 25.28 17.51 3.59
CA LEU A 246 24.16 16.84 4.28
C LEU A 246 22.91 16.82 3.39
N GLY A 247 23.06 16.42 2.13
CA GLY A 247 22.01 16.40 1.10
C GLY A 247 21.15 15.14 1.08
N ALA A 248 20.75 14.74 -0.12
CA ALA A 248 20.07 13.47 -0.37
C ALA A 248 20.97 12.26 -0.08
N LYS A 249 22.26 12.39 -0.42
CA LYS A 249 23.34 11.50 0.01
C LYS A 249 24.35 12.36 0.75
N GLU A 250 24.69 11.95 1.96
CA GLU A 250 25.72 12.60 2.75
C GLU A 250 27.11 12.34 2.14
N ARG A 251 27.98 13.38 2.10
CA ARG A 251 29.34 13.29 1.58
C ARG A 251 30.31 14.09 2.45
N LEU A 252 31.47 13.53 2.66
CA LEU A 252 32.64 14.21 3.19
C LEU A 252 33.66 14.31 2.06
N ILE A 253 34.04 15.51 1.70
CA ILE A 253 34.95 15.81 0.59
C ILE A 253 36.17 16.51 1.17
N ASP A 254 37.33 15.93 0.99
CA ASP A 254 38.60 16.52 1.34
C ASP A 254 39.06 17.43 0.19
N LEU A 255 39.00 18.74 0.40
CA LEU A 255 39.33 19.73 -0.62
C LEU A 255 40.81 19.71 -1.02
N SER A 256 41.69 19.18 -0.18
CA SER A 256 43.12 19.04 -0.52
C SER A 256 43.34 18.03 -1.67
N THR A 257 42.41 17.12 -1.88
CA THR A 257 42.45 16.10 -2.94
C THR A 257 41.70 16.48 -4.22
N VAL A 258 40.96 17.59 -4.19
CA VAL A 258 40.16 18.05 -5.31
C VAL A 258 40.99 18.92 -6.24
N LEU A 259 41.10 18.55 -7.50
CA LEU A 259 41.82 19.32 -8.54
C LEU A 259 40.91 20.29 -9.30
N GLY A 260 39.63 19.95 -9.41
CA GLY A 260 38.67 20.80 -10.09
C GLY A 260 37.26 20.68 -9.50
N LEU A 261 36.51 21.76 -9.56
CA LEU A 261 35.13 21.82 -9.12
C LEU A 261 34.29 22.58 -10.15
N ASN A 262 33.24 21.94 -10.60
CA ASN A 262 32.24 22.56 -11.48
C ASN A 262 30.89 22.58 -10.79
N LEU A 263 30.16 23.69 -10.97
CA LEU A 263 28.82 23.91 -10.43
C LEU A 263 27.79 23.92 -11.55
N ASN A 264 27.02 22.84 -11.64
CA ASN A 264 25.92 22.75 -12.59
C ASN A 264 24.59 23.10 -11.89
N ASN A 265 23.91 24.13 -12.40
CA ASN A 265 22.70 24.68 -11.85
C ASN A 265 21.54 24.53 -12.83
N GLU A 266 20.49 23.81 -12.43
CA GLU A 266 19.22 23.69 -13.16
C GLU A 266 18.13 24.45 -12.38
N SER A 267 17.50 25.45 -13.01
CA SER A 267 16.32 26.11 -12.44
C SER A 267 15.04 25.43 -12.90
N ASN A 268 14.16 25.10 -11.95
CA ASN A 268 12.86 24.54 -12.25
C ASN A 268 11.81 25.09 -11.27
N ASN A 269 10.82 25.81 -11.80
CA ASN A 269 9.73 26.41 -11.03
C ASN A 269 10.21 27.25 -9.82
N GLY A 270 11.20 28.12 -10.02
CA GLY A 270 11.77 28.98 -8.97
C GLY A 270 12.60 28.25 -7.91
N ARG A 271 12.90 26.96 -8.13
CA ARG A 271 13.80 26.17 -7.29
C ARG A 271 15.08 25.82 -8.04
N LEU A 272 16.20 26.10 -7.40
CA LEU A 272 17.52 25.74 -7.89
C LEU A 272 17.84 24.29 -7.52
N LYS A 273 18.16 23.48 -8.53
CA LYS A 273 18.74 22.15 -8.37
C LYS A 273 20.19 22.23 -8.76
N SER A 274 21.08 22.17 -7.78
CA SER A 274 22.52 22.30 -7.99
C SER A 274 23.24 20.97 -7.82
N ARG A 275 24.25 20.78 -8.65
CA ARG A 275 25.17 19.63 -8.59
C ARG A 275 26.59 20.17 -8.55
N LEU A 276 27.38 19.69 -7.60
CA LEU A 276 28.81 19.90 -7.59
C LEU A 276 29.46 18.73 -8.31
N ILE A 277 30.26 18.98 -9.31
CA ILE A 277 31.07 17.98 -10.01
C ILE A 277 32.50 18.22 -9.55
N LEU A 278 33.07 17.22 -8.89
CA LEU A 278 34.41 17.26 -8.27
C LEU A 278 35.34 16.40 -9.12
N TYR A 279 36.46 16.93 -9.50
CA TYR A 279 37.49 16.23 -10.26
C TYR A 279 38.70 15.98 -9.36
N TYR A 280 39.14 14.74 -9.25
CA TYR A 280 40.28 14.31 -8.42
C TYR A 280 41.52 14.02 -9.26
N ASP A 281 41.32 13.59 -10.50
CA ASP A 281 42.34 13.38 -11.53
C ASP A 281 41.68 13.46 -12.91
N CYS A 282 42.41 13.20 -13.99
CA CYS A 282 41.92 13.34 -15.37
C CYS A 282 40.70 12.44 -15.68
N ASP A 283 40.57 11.30 -15.01
CA ASP A 283 39.56 10.28 -15.31
C ASP A 283 38.57 10.07 -14.17
N ARG A 284 38.83 10.63 -13.00
CA ARG A 284 38.03 10.40 -11.82
C ARG A 284 37.26 11.64 -11.39
N TYR A 285 35.95 11.57 -11.50
CA TYR A 285 35.06 12.63 -11.01
C TYR A 285 33.91 12.08 -10.15
N GLU A 286 33.39 12.90 -9.29
CA GLU A 286 32.20 12.59 -8.46
C GLU A 286 31.17 13.71 -8.61
N THR A 287 29.89 13.33 -8.74
CA THR A 287 28.77 14.28 -8.78
C THR A 287 27.99 14.23 -7.47
N VAL A 288 27.92 15.38 -6.81
CA VAL A 288 27.23 15.58 -5.55
C VAL A 288 26.02 16.46 -5.74
N LYS A 289 24.81 15.90 -5.48
CA LYS A 289 23.55 16.63 -5.58
C LYS A 289 23.30 17.40 -4.29
N LEU A 290 23.09 18.71 -4.40
CA LEU A 290 22.69 19.57 -3.28
C LEU A 290 21.16 19.49 -3.08
N ARG A 291 20.68 19.96 -1.93
CA ARG A 291 19.24 20.08 -1.70
C ARG A 291 18.66 21.18 -2.60
N PRO A 292 17.50 20.95 -3.22
CA PRO A 292 16.80 22.01 -3.94
C PRO A 292 16.45 23.17 -2.99
N TYR A 293 16.69 24.38 -3.43
CA TYR A 293 16.44 25.59 -2.65
C TYR A 293 15.87 26.74 -3.52
N SER A 294 15.50 27.85 -2.88
CA SER A 294 15.13 29.08 -3.58
C SER A 294 16.21 29.49 -4.58
N GLU A 295 15.84 29.82 -5.82
CA GLU A 295 16.80 30.11 -6.88
C GLU A 295 17.69 31.31 -6.55
N ILE A 296 17.07 32.38 -6.06
CA ILE A 296 17.79 33.64 -5.77
C ILE A 296 18.81 33.44 -4.65
N GLU A 297 18.36 32.93 -3.51
CA GLU A 297 19.24 32.75 -2.35
C GLU A 297 20.26 31.65 -2.58
N GLY A 298 19.86 30.59 -3.31
CA GLY A 298 20.74 29.48 -3.65
C GLY A 298 21.88 29.90 -4.58
N ARG A 299 21.59 30.72 -5.60
CA ARG A 299 22.64 31.27 -6.50
C ARG A 299 23.61 32.16 -5.74
N ALA A 300 23.11 33.15 -5.00
CA ALA A 300 23.96 34.04 -4.21
C ALA A 300 24.88 33.29 -3.24
N PHE A 301 24.33 32.24 -2.59
CA PHE A 301 25.12 31.39 -1.69
C PHE A 301 26.22 30.62 -2.43
N LEU A 302 25.91 30.00 -3.57
CA LEU A 302 26.85 29.18 -4.33
C LEU A 302 27.92 30.05 -5.01
N GLU A 303 27.55 31.22 -5.50
CA GLU A 303 28.51 32.20 -6.00
C GLU A 303 29.48 32.66 -4.91
N GLY A 304 28.97 32.93 -3.69
CA GLY A 304 29.81 33.23 -2.52
C GLY A 304 30.72 32.04 -2.12
N LEU A 305 30.26 30.81 -2.20
CA LEU A 305 31.09 29.63 -1.97
C LEU A 305 32.21 29.53 -3.00
N MET A 306 31.89 29.71 -4.31
CA MET A 306 32.88 29.63 -5.38
C MET A 306 33.96 30.72 -5.21
N ALA A 307 33.56 31.96 -4.92
CA ALA A 307 34.50 33.03 -4.63
C ALA A 307 35.36 32.77 -3.39
N TYR A 308 34.79 32.13 -2.36
CA TYR A 308 35.56 31.74 -1.19
C TYR A 308 36.60 30.66 -1.54
N LEU A 309 36.21 29.62 -2.29
CA LEU A 309 37.10 28.53 -2.72
C LEU A 309 38.23 29.06 -3.61
N GLU A 310 37.93 29.94 -4.57
CA GLU A 310 38.92 30.59 -5.44
C GLU A 310 40.01 31.31 -4.63
N LYS A 311 39.60 32.00 -3.58
CA LYS A 311 40.52 32.79 -2.75
C LYS A 311 41.36 31.88 -1.82
N HIS A 312 40.78 30.84 -1.24
CA HIS A 312 41.42 30.08 -0.18
C HIS A 312 41.99 28.72 -0.62
N TYR A 313 41.56 28.22 -1.80
CA TYR A 313 42.00 26.94 -2.38
C TYR A 313 42.43 27.13 -3.84
N PRO A 314 43.49 27.90 -4.09
CA PRO A 314 43.90 28.29 -5.46
C PRO A 314 44.37 27.11 -6.32
N HIS A 315 44.57 25.92 -5.71
CA HIS A 315 44.88 24.69 -6.44
C HIS A 315 43.66 24.02 -7.08
N ILE A 316 42.42 24.44 -6.69
CA ILE A 316 41.18 23.91 -7.25
C ILE A 316 40.81 24.75 -8.48
N LEU A 317 40.79 24.11 -9.65
CA LEU A 317 40.28 24.76 -10.88
C LEU A 317 38.76 24.87 -10.81
N LEU A 318 38.25 26.11 -10.72
CA LEU A 318 36.80 26.36 -10.70
C LEU A 318 36.32 26.62 -12.11
N ALA A 319 35.39 25.76 -12.59
CA ALA A 319 34.69 25.96 -13.85
C ALA A 319 33.23 26.34 -13.58
N ASP A 320 32.81 27.51 -14.10
CA ASP A 320 31.39 27.86 -14.18
C ASP A 320 30.90 27.47 -15.59
N GLU A 321 29.76 26.83 -15.73
CA GLU A 321 29.18 26.42 -17.04
C GLU A 321 28.98 27.57 -18.01
N ARG A 322 29.11 28.83 -17.54
CA ARG A 322 29.11 30.05 -18.41
C ARG A 322 30.33 30.18 -19.29
N LEU A 323 31.38 29.41 -19.05
CA LEU A 323 32.65 29.42 -19.83
C LEU A 323 32.84 28.25 -20.77
N ALA A 324 31.89 27.31 -20.82
CA ALA A 324 31.88 26.21 -21.79
C ALA A 324 30.96 26.58 -22.96
N ILE A 325 31.41 27.48 -23.82
CA ILE A 325 30.91 27.70 -25.19
C ILE A 325 32.04 27.30 -26.17
#